data_be446f2c6c231a28492464a759a74586
#
_entry.id   be446f2c6c231a28492464a759a74586
#
_cell.length_a   1.000
_cell.length_b   1.000
_cell.length_c   1.000
_cell.angle_alpha   90.00
_cell.angle_beta   90.00
_cell.angle_gamma   90.00
#
_symmetry.space_group_name_H-M   'P 1'
#
loop_
_entity.id
_entity.type
_entity.pdbx_description
1 polymer ?
#
loop_
_entity_poly.entity_id
_entity_poly.type
_entity_poly.pdbx_seq_one_letter_code
_entity_poly.pdbx_strand_id
1 'polypeptide(L)'
;MHSRPHPWPRSTATVAAGAACLFVVAAAGTGASASAQDDARTGSEGGAIYVEQPEIARVSCLRRCAPRRRIQQGSTLRITGKGFSEVREVTFHGGAGAADDVRVGVRPAGGRRLSAAVPFGAATGPISVSGDGRIQSTRTRVIGILPAPPPEPNAELSPVPGPRERGAPRLETGTNRTKAYFGARRAVTFSYRISEGAPQKVTVELLSARDGAVVRTWSPEVVEGTVQEVGWNGKAAGRPAPSGRYSFRLTVAGSGGVTALSASARDFDRDAFDLYDHVFPVRGPHDFGGAGAHFGSGRAGHSHQGHDVFARCGVRMVAARGGRVKFVGYHAAAGNYMVIDGAGTGVDYAYMHLQEPTPFRAGERVYTGQTIGAVGESGNAQGCHLHYEMWGAPGWYDGGSPFDPYRSLRAWDSWS
;
A
#
# COMPACT_ATOMS: atom_id res chain seq x y z
N MET A 1 -32.34 14.91 -36.15
CA MET A 1 -31.16 15.79 -35.96
C MET A 1 -30.50 15.39 -34.67
N HIS A 2 -29.46 14.54 -34.77
CA HIS A 2 -28.73 14.04 -33.58
C HIS A 2 -27.59 15.01 -33.32
N SER A 3 -27.74 15.86 -32.30
CA SER A 3 -26.67 16.71 -31.81
C SER A 3 -25.63 15.83 -31.10
N ARG A 4 -24.43 15.74 -31.67
CA ARG A 4 -23.28 15.09 -31.02
C ARG A 4 -22.83 15.92 -29.80
N PRO A 5 -22.59 15.32 -28.64
CA PRO A 5 -22.01 16.07 -27.54
C PRO A 5 -20.58 16.48 -27.92
N HIS A 6 -20.23 17.71 -27.62
CA HIS A 6 -18.88 18.25 -27.82
C HIS A 6 -17.91 17.53 -26.85
N PRO A 7 -16.80 16.97 -27.34
CA PRO A 7 -15.79 16.38 -26.47
C PRO A 7 -15.07 17.49 -25.70
N TRP A 8 -14.71 17.18 -24.46
CA TRP A 8 -13.90 18.02 -23.62
C TRP A 8 -12.53 18.24 -24.26
N PRO A 9 -11.91 19.43 -24.20
CA PRO A 9 -10.62 19.67 -24.80
C PRO A 9 -9.55 18.80 -24.13
N ARG A 10 -8.80 18.09 -24.95
CA ARG A 10 -7.64 17.30 -24.52
C ARG A 10 -6.53 18.24 -24.08
N SER A 11 -6.07 18.12 -22.84
CA SER A 11 -4.82 18.71 -22.42
C SER A 11 -3.69 17.92 -23.08
N THR A 12 -3.13 18.43 -24.16
CA THR A 12 -1.91 17.92 -24.78
C THR A 12 -0.73 18.25 -23.87
N ALA A 13 -0.26 17.28 -23.10
CA ALA A 13 1.04 17.37 -22.46
C ALA A 13 2.10 17.20 -23.56
N THR A 14 2.68 18.28 -24.00
CA THR A 14 3.81 18.30 -24.93
C THR A 14 5.04 17.77 -24.19
N VAL A 15 5.45 16.56 -24.49
CA VAL A 15 6.76 16.02 -24.08
C VAL A 15 7.80 16.66 -24.99
N ALA A 16 8.54 17.63 -24.50
CA ALA A 16 9.72 18.17 -25.19
C ALA A 16 10.86 17.17 -25.07
N ALA A 17 11.17 16.50 -26.18
CA ALA A 17 12.39 15.72 -26.33
C ALA A 17 13.56 16.69 -26.55
N GLY A 18 14.41 16.88 -25.54
CA GLY A 18 15.65 17.63 -25.63
C GLY A 18 16.71 16.81 -26.35
N ALA A 19 17.05 17.18 -27.57
CA ALA A 19 18.21 16.68 -28.30
C ALA A 19 19.48 17.32 -27.74
N ALA A 20 20.41 16.50 -27.26
CA ALA A 20 21.76 16.92 -26.88
C ALA A 20 22.61 17.12 -28.14
N CYS A 21 22.99 18.35 -28.42
CA CYS A 21 24.07 18.68 -29.38
C CYS A 21 25.39 18.72 -28.64
N LEU A 22 26.28 17.78 -29.00
CA LEU A 22 27.73 17.89 -28.71
C LEU A 22 28.34 18.99 -29.59
N PHE A 23 28.97 19.98 -28.98
CA PHE A 23 29.96 20.82 -29.65
C PHE A 23 31.35 20.54 -29.06
N VAL A 24 32.21 20.00 -29.91
CA VAL A 24 33.67 19.99 -29.74
C VAL A 24 34.20 21.28 -30.34
N VAL A 25 34.96 22.07 -29.58
CA VAL A 25 35.80 23.14 -30.12
C VAL A 25 37.20 23.00 -29.53
N ALA A 26 38.13 22.84 -30.47
CA ALA A 26 39.54 22.72 -30.21
C ALA A 26 40.19 24.09 -29.96
N ALA A 27 41.26 24.06 -29.19
CA ALA A 27 42.09 25.20 -28.81
C ALA A 27 43.06 25.62 -29.90
N ALA A 28 43.42 26.90 -29.96
CA ALA A 28 44.73 27.35 -30.37
C ALA A 28 45.03 28.70 -29.70
N GLY A 29 46.21 28.79 -29.09
CA GLY A 29 46.66 29.92 -28.31
C GLY A 29 47.27 31.03 -29.15
N THR A 30 47.57 32.10 -28.50
CA THR A 30 48.86 32.86 -28.60
C THR A 30 48.89 33.94 -27.52
N GLY A 31 50.03 34.12 -26.93
CA GLY A 31 50.28 34.99 -25.80
C GLY A 31 50.52 36.45 -26.16
N ALA A 32 50.51 37.29 -25.16
CA ALA A 32 51.27 38.54 -25.05
C ALA A 32 51.35 39.01 -23.60
N SER A 33 52.54 39.29 -23.17
CA SER A 33 52.92 39.84 -21.87
C SER A 33 52.54 41.30 -21.77
N ALA A 34 52.18 41.82 -20.61
CA ALA A 34 52.52 43.10 -20.07
C ALA A 34 52.15 43.34 -18.61
N SER A 35 53.15 43.47 -17.81
CA SER A 35 53.36 44.39 -16.68
C SER A 35 52.38 44.56 -15.54
N ALA A 36 53.03 44.42 -14.39
CA ALA A 36 52.57 44.63 -13.03
C ALA A 36 51.92 45.97 -12.72
N GLN A 37 50.96 45.94 -11.81
CA GLN A 37 50.88 46.91 -10.69
C GLN A 37 50.15 46.27 -9.49
N ASP A 38 50.79 46.46 -8.34
CA ASP A 38 50.35 46.11 -7.02
C ASP A 38 48.94 46.68 -6.68
N ASP A 39 48.08 45.88 -6.10
CA ASP A 39 47.31 46.32 -4.94
C ASP A 39 47.00 45.15 -4.05
N ALA A 40 47.44 45.27 -2.84
CA ALA A 40 47.26 44.32 -1.75
C ALA A 40 45.81 44.34 -1.18
N ARG A 41 45.43 43.19 -0.67
CA ARG A 41 44.31 42.84 0.27
C ARG A 41 43.15 42.15 -0.40
N THR A 42 43.02 40.89 -0.16
CA THR A 42 42.53 40.25 1.05
C THR A 42 42.70 38.74 0.88
N GLY A 43 43.37 38.13 1.81
CA GLY A 43 43.47 36.69 1.91
C GLY A 43 42.09 36.10 2.14
N SER A 44 41.56 35.41 1.16
CA SER A 44 40.53 34.42 1.35
C SER A 44 41.20 33.19 1.98
N GLU A 45 41.24 33.16 3.30
CA GLU A 45 41.52 31.95 4.02
C GLU A 45 40.50 30.93 3.58
N GLY A 46 40.92 29.94 2.80
CA GLY A 46 40.19 28.73 2.56
C GLY A 46 40.00 28.00 3.91
N GLY A 47 38.99 28.40 4.65
CA GLY A 47 38.62 27.72 5.88
C GLY A 47 38.36 26.29 5.56
N ALA A 48 39.25 25.39 6.00
CA ALA A 48 39.02 23.98 5.99
C ALA A 48 37.67 23.77 6.72
N ILE A 49 36.63 23.36 5.99
CA ILE A 49 35.36 22.97 6.62
C ILE A 49 35.70 21.78 7.50
N TYR A 50 35.88 22.03 8.78
CA TYR A 50 36.04 21.00 9.78
C TYR A 50 34.68 20.30 9.90
N VAL A 51 34.53 19.22 9.17
CA VAL A 51 33.35 18.34 9.34
C VAL A 51 33.54 17.60 10.66
N GLU A 52 32.74 17.97 11.65
CA GLU A 52 32.75 17.30 12.96
C GLU A 52 32.44 15.82 12.76
N GLN A 53 33.38 14.94 13.14
CA GLN A 53 33.15 13.49 13.05
C GLN A 53 32.02 13.07 13.99
N PRO A 54 31.03 12.31 13.51
CA PRO A 54 29.92 11.89 14.33
C PRO A 54 30.40 10.96 15.44
N GLU A 55 29.91 11.21 16.64
CA GLU A 55 30.20 10.39 17.82
C GLU A 55 28.88 9.89 18.43
N ILE A 56 28.75 8.56 18.60
CA ILE A 56 27.59 7.94 19.22
C ILE A 56 27.83 7.84 20.72
N ALA A 57 27.06 8.57 21.52
CA ALA A 57 27.14 8.52 22.97
C ALA A 57 26.22 7.43 23.56
N ARG A 58 25.01 7.26 23.02
CA ARG A 58 24.04 6.30 23.54
C ARG A 58 23.09 5.80 22.46
N VAL A 59 22.76 4.51 22.54
CA VAL A 59 21.73 3.84 21.75
C VAL A 59 20.69 3.27 22.70
N SER A 60 19.42 3.49 22.38
CA SER A 60 18.31 2.97 23.18
C SER A 60 17.12 2.64 22.29
N CYS A 61 16.32 1.68 22.69
CA CYS A 61 15.08 1.38 22.01
C CYS A 61 14.02 2.45 22.29
N LEU A 62 13.41 3.00 21.23
CA LEU A 62 12.40 4.06 21.27
C LEU A 62 10.98 3.53 21.08
N ARG A 63 10.76 2.67 20.08
CA ARG A 63 9.45 2.09 19.72
C ARG A 63 9.59 0.61 19.35
N ARG A 64 8.51 -0.15 19.55
CA ARG A 64 8.43 -1.59 19.27
C ARG A 64 9.57 -2.36 19.93
N CYS A 65 9.87 -2.02 21.16
CA CYS A 65 10.92 -2.65 21.96
C CYS A 65 10.45 -4.00 22.48
N ALA A 66 11.38 -4.94 22.61
CA ALA A 66 11.15 -6.14 23.42
C ALA A 66 10.97 -5.79 24.91
N PRO A 67 10.45 -6.70 25.74
CA PRO A 67 10.30 -6.47 27.18
C PRO A 67 11.58 -5.94 27.81
N ARG A 68 11.43 -5.06 28.83
CA ARG A 68 12.54 -4.32 29.50
C ARG A 68 13.33 -3.43 28.53
N ARG A 69 12.65 -2.89 27.49
CA ARG A 69 13.22 -2.00 26.46
C ARG A 69 14.44 -2.57 25.72
N ARG A 70 14.55 -3.87 25.60
CA ARG A 70 15.58 -4.49 24.76
C ARG A 70 15.31 -4.21 23.28
N ILE A 71 16.40 -4.15 22.52
CA ILE A 71 16.35 -3.92 21.08
C ILE A 71 16.03 -5.25 20.40
N GLN A 72 15.14 -5.22 19.43
CA GLN A 72 14.81 -6.36 18.56
C GLN A 72 14.71 -5.88 17.11
N GLN A 73 14.80 -6.81 16.17
CA GLN A 73 14.51 -6.52 14.77
C GLN A 73 13.10 -5.90 14.63
N GLY A 74 12.95 -4.90 13.75
CA GLY A 74 11.70 -4.13 13.62
C GLY A 74 11.51 -3.02 14.67
N SER A 75 12.37 -2.90 15.68
CA SER A 75 12.38 -1.78 16.63
C SER A 75 12.81 -0.48 15.94
N THR A 76 12.45 0.66 16.55
CA THR A 76 13.06 1.95 16.24
C THR A 76 14.03 2.33 17.34
N LEU A 77 15.26 2.64 16.98
CA LEU A 77 16.28 3.14 17.89
C LEU A 77 16.22 4.66 18.02
N ARG A 78 16.59 5.14 19.20
CA ARG A 78 17.07 6.50 19.43
C ARG A 78 18.58 6.42 19.62
N ILE A 79 19.30 7.12 18.76
CA ILE A 79 20.75 7.27 18.82
C ILE A 79 21.03 8.72 19.19
N THR A 80 21.80 8.95 20.24
CA THR A 80 22.20 10.28 20.71
C THR A 80 23.71 10.40 20.67
N GLY A 81 24.19 11.63 20.42
CA GLY A 81 25.62 11.90 20.27
C GLY A 81 25.87 13.33 19.81
N LYS A 82 26.88 13.51 18.98
CA LYS A 82 27.22 14.79 18.34
C LYS A 82 27.65 14.59 16.88
N GLY A 83 27.68 15.64 16.09
CA GLY A 83 28.12 15.60 14.69
C GLY A 83 27.15 14.91 13.74
N PHE A 84 25.84 14.80 14.06
CA PHE A 84 24.89 14.02 13.26
C PHE A 84 24.24 14.78 12.09
N SER A 85 24.51 16.08 11.91
CA SER A 85 23.84 16.89 10.90
C SER A 85 23.97 16.31 9.48
N GLU A 86 25.12 15.76 9.16
CA GLU A 86 25.44 15.21 7.84
C GLU A 86 25.34 13.67 7.77
N VAL A 87 24.86 13.02 8.82
CA VAL A 87 24.66 11.57 8.82
C VAL A 87 23.49 11.21 7.89
N ARG A 88 23.69 10.20 7.05
CA ARG A 88 22.69 9.71 6.11
C ARG A 88 22.37 8.22 6.29
N GLU A 89 23.24 7.49 6.99
CA GLU A 89 23.15 6.05 7.12
C GLU A 89 23.55 5.57 8.52
N VAL A 90 22.90 4.49 8.96
CA VAL A 90 23.30 3.70 10.14
C VAL A 90 23.66 2.31 9.66
N THR A 91 24.84 1.80 9.99
CA THR A 91 25.27 0.43 9.71
C THR A 91 25.17 -0.39 10.98
N PHE A 92 24.46 -1.50 10.90
CA PHE A 92 24.40 -2.56 11.90
C PHE A 92 25.44 -3.61 11.54
N HIS A 93 26.51 -3.70 12.32
CA HIS A 93 27.57 -4.67 12.09
C HIS A 93 27.24 -5.96 12.81
N GLY A 94 27.15 -7.04 12.06
CA GLY A 94 26.98 -8.36 12.67
C GLY A 94 28.28 -8.93 13.24
N GLY A 95 28.26 -10.22 13.52
CA GLY A 95 29.42 -10.95 14.07
C GLY A 95 30.36 -11.55 13.03
N ALA A 96 29.94 -11.65 11.76
CA ALA A 96 30.66 -12.37 10.70
C ALA A 96 31.45 -11.43 9.75
N GLY A 97 31.86 -10.24 10.22
CA GLY A 97 32.56 -9.25 9.43
C GLY A 97 31.62 -8.43 8.56
N ALA A 98 32.08 -7.99 7.37
CA ALA A 98 31.26 -7.13 6.50
C ALA A 98 30.14 -7.88 5.75
N ALA A 99 30.14 -9.20 5.80
CA ALA A 99 29.17 -10.03 5.05
C ALA A 99 27.75 -9.97 5.63
N ASP A 100 27.62 -9.68 6.91
CA ASP A 100 26.34 -9.55 7.63
C ASP A 100 26.04 -8.11 8.08
N ASP A 101 26.76 -7.13 7.55
CA ASP A 101 26.49 -5.72 7.76
C ASP A 101 25.17 -5.30 7.06
N VAL A 102 24.26 -4.72 7.82
CA VAL A 102 22.99 -4.21 7.27
C VAL A 102 22.93 -2.69 7.43
N ARG A 103 22.64 -1.98 6.34
CA ARG A 103 22.62 -0.52 6.27
C ARG A 103 21.20 0.03 6.17
N VAL A 104 20.96 1.14 6.85
CA VAL A 104 19.65 1.82 6.85
C VAL A 104 19.85 3.31 6.67
N GLY A 105 19.18 3.86 5.65
CA GLY A 105 19.14 5.30 5.45
C GLY A 105 18.40 6.02 6.58
N VAL A 106 18.94 7.16 7.03
CA VAL A 106 18.35 7.97 8.11
C VAL A 106 18.32 9.44 7.74
N ARG A 107 17.42 10.17 8.40
CA ARG A 107 17.37 11.64 8.34
C ARG A 107 17.52 12.18 9.77
N PRO A 108 18.60 12.86 10.11
CA PRO A 108 18.79 13.42 11.44
C PRO A 108 17.77 14.53 11.72
N ALA A 109 17.29 14.59 12.94
CA ALA A 109 16.49 15.70 13.44
C ALA A 109 17.35 16.78 14.12
N GLY A 110 18.59 16.98 13.61
CA GLY A 110 19.60 17.89 14.15
C GLY A 110 20.90 17.18 14.51
N GLY A 111 21.92 17.95 14.94
CA GLY A 111 23.28 17.45 15.17
C GLY A 111 23.49 16.48 16.35
N ARG A 112 22.46 16.23 17.17
CA ARG A 112 22.62 15.46 18.41
C ARG A 112 21.73 14.21 18.53
N ARG A 113 20.75 14.02 17.65
CA ARG A 113 19.80 12.90 17.72
C ARG A 113 19.44 12.41 16.34
N LEU A 114 19.33 11.09 16.21
CA LEU A 114 18.73 10.45 15.05
C LEU A 114 17.92 9.22 15.48
N SER A 115 17.02 8.82 14.60
CA SER A 115 16.21 7.61 14.78
C SER A 115 16.49 6.67 13.61
N ALA A 116 16.69 5.40 13.91
CA ALA A 116 16.92 4.37 12.91
C ALA A 116 16.02 3.17 13.17
N ALA A 117 15.46 2.59 12.10
CA ALA A 117 14.80 1.29 12.20
C ALA A 117 15.85 0.18 12.30
N VAL A 118 15.62 -0.82 13.14
CA VAL A 118 16.43 -2.05 13.17
C VAL A 118 15.92 -2.96 12.06
N PRO A 119 16.70 -3.23 11.01
CA PRO A 119 16.22 -4.05 9.90
C PRO A 119 16.00 -5.50 10.32
N PHE A 120 15.11 -6.20 9.58
CA PHE A 120 15.04 -7.64 9.62
C PHE A 120 16.32 -8.19 9.02
N GLY A 121 17.04 -9.02 9.77
CA GLY A 121 18.37 -9.52 9.39
C GLY A 121 19.52 -8.85 10.14
N ALA A 122 19.31 -7.72 10.84
CA ALA A 122 20.33 -7.18 11.72
C ALA A 122 20.62 -8.15 12.87
N ALA A 123 21.89 -8.50 13.05
CA ALA A 123 22.36 -9.34 14.13
C ALA A 123 22.91 -8.53 15.31
N THR A 124 23.10 -9.19 16.45
CA THR A 124 23.79 -8.60 17.61
C THR A 124 25.21 -8.20 17.21
N GLY A 125 25.56 -6.94 17.41
CA GLY A 125 26.85 -6.38 17.04
C GLY A 125 26.95 -4.89 17.30
N PRO A 126 28.08 -4.24 16.98
CA PRO A 126 28.21 -2.80 17.07
C PRO A 126 27.44 -2.10 15.95
N ILE A 127 27.17 -0.81 16.14
CA ILE A 127 26.64 0.07 15.09
C ILE A 127 27.58 1.23 14.83
N SER A 128 27.56 1.76 13.61
CA SER A 128 28.19 3.01 13.24
C SER A 128 27.23 3.88 12.44
N VAL A 129 27.54 5.16 12.33
CA VAL A 129 26.82 6.10 11.49
C VAL A 129 27.77 6.70 10.47
N SER A 130 27.26 6.95 9.24
CA SER A 130 28.02 7.51 8.15
C SER A 130 27.23 8.56 7.38
N GLY A 131 27.94 9.51 6.77
CA GLY A 131 27.42 10.48 5.83
C GLY A 131 28.12 10.37 4.49
N ASP A 132 28.12 11.41 3.68
CA ASP A 132 28.65 11.41 2.30
C ASP A 132 30.14 11.01 2.24
N GLY A 133 30.42 9.71 2.20
CA GLY A 133 31.68 9.06 1.85
C GLY A 133 32.92 9.36 2.71
N ARG A 134 32.94 10.45 3.48
CA ARG A 134 34.08 10.91 4.30
C ARG A 134 33.80 10.98 5.79
N ILE A 135 32.53 10.83 6.17
CA ILE A 135 32.07 11.01 7.55
C ILE A 135 31.64 9.64 8.06
N GLN A 136 32.38 9.11 9.02
CA GLN A 136 32.02 7.84 9.69
C GLN A 136 32.35 7.93 11.18
N SER A 137 31.42 7.49 12.04
CA SER A 137 31.67 7.33 13.47
C SER A 137 32.54 6.11 13.76
N THR A 138 33.15 6.08 14.92
CA THR A 138 33.63 4.83 15.50
C THR A 138 32.48 3.86 15.74
N ARG A 139 32.77 2.56 15.76
CA ARG A 139 31.79 1.53 16.12
C ARG A 139 31.44 1.65 17.61
N THR A 140 30.19 1.46 17.95
CA THR A 140 29.74 1.36 19.35
C THR A 140 30.27 0.07 20.01
N ARG A 141 30.03 -0.08 21.30
CA ARG A 141 30.06 -1.40 21.94
C ARG A 141 28.98 -2.29 21.30
N VAL A 142 29.14 -3.59 21.47
CA VAL A 142 28.14 -4.58 20.99
C VAL A 142 26.77 -4.26 21.56
N ILE A 143 25.79 -4.19 20.67
CA ILE A 143 24.38 -3.97 21.00
C ILE A 143 23.65 -5.29 20.78
N GLY A 144 23.03 -5.82 21.81
CA GLY A 144 22.19 -7.01 21.71
C GLY A 144 20.95 -6.72 20.90
N ILE A 145 20.78 -7.37 19.77
CA ILE A 145 19.60 -7.31 18.91
C ILE A 145 18.93 -8.68 18.96
N LEU A 146 17.74 -8.72 19.52
CA LEU A 146 16.92 -9.93 19.50
C LEU A 146 16.30 -10.11 18.10
N PRO A 147 16.07 -11.35 17.68
CA PRO A 147 15.24 -11.61 16.49
C PRO A 147 13.88 -10.93 16.64
N ALA A 148 13.25 -10.60 15.55
CA ALA A 148 11.87 -10.12 15.57
C ALA A 148 11.03 -11.18 16.30
N PRO A 149 10.06 -10.75 17.17
CA PRO A 149 9.07 -11.70 17.61
C PRO A 149 8.41 -12.30 16.36
N PRO A 150 8.02 -13.57 16.40
CA PRO A 150 7.20 -14.11 15.32
C PRO A 150 6.04 -13.11 15.09
N PRO A 151 5.69 -12.81 13.85
CA PRO A 151 4.59 -11.91 13.57
C PRO A 151 3.37 -12.39 14.36
N GLU A 152 2.75 -11.49 15.12
CA GLU A 152 1.45 -11.83 15.70
C GLU A 152 0.55 -12.28 14.55
N PRO A 153 -0.16 -13.40 14.71
CA PRO A 153 -1.02 -13.89 13.66
C PRO A 153 -1.98 -12.77 13.24
N ASN A 154 -2.16 -12.57 11.95
CA ASN A 154 -3.08 -11.57 11.41
C ASN A 154 -4.54 -11.88 11.77
N ALA A 155 -4.80 -13.07 12.33
CA ALA A 155 -6.09 -13.54 12.80
C ALA A 155 -5.97 -14.11 14.22
N GLU A 156 -7.03 -13.96 15.00
CA GLU A 156 -7.20 -14.68 16.24
C GLU A 156 -7.46 -16.16 15.92
N LEU A 157 -6.64 -17.05 16.50
CA LEU A 157 -6.76 -18.46 16.28
C LEU A 157 -7.78 -19.08 17.26
N SER A 158 -8.65 -19.93 16.74
CA SER A 158 -9.60 -20.70 17.52
C SER A 158 -9.35 -22.20 17.34
N PRO A 159 -9.41 -23.00 18.41
CA PRO A 159 -9.30 -24.45 18.31
C PRO A 159 -10.31 -25.05 17.35
N VAL A 160 -9.87 -25.98 16.52
CA VAL A 160 -10.78 -26.73 15.64
C VAL A 160 -11.46 -27.82 16.45
N PRO A 161 -12.81 -27.86 16.52
CA PRO A 161 -13.55 -28.95 17.14
C PRO A 161 -13.32 -30.24 16.35
N GLY A 162 -13.09 -31.34 17.01
CA GLY A 162 -12.95 -32.65 16.35
C GLY A 162 -12.83 -33.78 17.35
N PRO A 163 -12.98 -35.03 16.90
CA PRO A 163 -12.77 -36.20 17.75
C PRO A 163 -11.31 -36.22 18.22
N ARG A 164 -11.13 -36.51 19.51
CA ARG A 164 -9.80 -36.65 20.13
C ARG A 164 -9.27 -38.07 19.95
N GLU A 165 -8.93 -38.40 18.72
CA GLU A 165 -8.21 -39.64 18.48
C GLU A 165 -6.76 -39.48 18.99
N ARG A 166 -6.25 -40.55 19.61
CA ARG A 166 -4.86 -40.55 20.12
C ARG A 166 -3.88 -40.41 18.94
N GLY A 167 -3.07 -39.37 18.96
CA GLY A 167 -2.11 -39.08 17.89
C GLY A 167 -2.65 -38.22 16.72
N ALA A 168 -3.91 -37.78 16.78
CA ALA A 168 -4.43 -36.84 15.79
C ALA A 168 -3.81 -35.45 15.94
N PRO A 169 -3.46 -34.77 14.82
CA PRO A 169 -3.02 -33.38 14.85
C PRO A 169 -4.07 -32.46 15.48
N ARG A 170 -3.62 -31.57 16.37
CA ARG A 170 -4.49 -30.50 16.90
C ARG A 170 -4.34 -29.25 16.06
N LEU A 171 -5.46 -28.70 15.65
CA LEU A 171 -5.52 -27.54 14.77
C LEU A 171 -6.13 -26.34 15.48
N GLU A 172 -5.53 -25.19 15.25
CA GLU A 172 -6.12 -23.88 15.54
C GLU A 172 -6.11 -23.07 14.25
N THR A 173 -7.21 -22.41 13.93
CA THR A 173 -7.36 -21.66 12.67
C THR A 173 -8.06 -20.34 12.88
N GLY A 174 -7.86 -19.41 11.94
CA GLY A 174 -8.55 -18.13 11.91
C GLY A 174 -8.30 -17.35 10.63
N THR A 175 -9.24 -16.47 10.29
CA THR A 175 -9.09 -15.51 9.20
C THR A 175 -8.99 -14.09 9.72
N ASN A 176 -8.20 -13.25 9.07
CA ASN A 176 -7.98 -11.87 9.52
C ASN A 176 -9.18 -10.93 9.27
N ARG A 177 -10.21 -11.39 8.57
CA ARG A 177 -11.40 -10.60 8.25
C ARG A 177 -12.55 -11.46 7.76
N THR A 178 -13.77 -10.97 7.99
CA THR A 178 -15.01 -11.56 7.49
C THR A 178 -15.51 -10.93 6.20
N LYS A 179 -14.98 -9.74 5.84
CA LYS A 179 -15.27 -9.04 4.57
C LYS A 179 -13.98 -8.69 3.86
N ALA A 180 -13.93 -8.90 2.56
CA ALA A 180 -12.82 -8.56 1.69
C ALA A 180 -13.31 -7.88 0.41
N TYR A 181 -12.46 -7.05 -0.17
CA TYR A 181 -12.75 -6.39 -1.44
C TYR A 181 -11.67 -6.73 -2.46
N PHE A 182 -12.07 -7.07 -3.67
CA PHE A 182 -11.12 -7.33 -4.76
C PHE A 182 -10.24 -6.10 -5.00
N GLY A 183 -8.94 -6.31 -5.15
CA GLY A 183 -8.01 -5.20 -5.39
C GLY A 183 -7.77 -4.31 -4.17
N ALA A 184 -8.20 -4.70 -2.97
CA ALA A 184 -7.81 -4.02 -1.72
C ALA A 184 -6.30 -4.16 -1.46
N ARG A 185 -5.76 -3.23 -0.66
CA ARG A 185 -4.33 -3.20 -0.34
C ARG A 185 -3.85 -4.44 0.43
N ARG A 186 -4.72 -4.99 1.28
CA ARG A 186 -4.40 -6.15 2.12
C ARG A 186 -5.13 -7.38 1.62
N ALA A 187 -4.41 -8.47 1.47
CA ALA A 187 -4.96 -9.79 1.19
C ALA A 187 -5.86 -10.30 2.34
N VAL A 188 -6.69 -11.28 2.05
CA VAL A 188 -7.28 -12.12 3.10
C VAL A 188 -6.19 -13.09 3.52
N THR A 189 -5.93 -13.16 4.82
CA THR A 189 -4.94 -14.06 5.39
C THR A 189 -5.64 -15.10 6.25
N PHE A 190 -5.34 -16.35 6.01
CA PHE A 190 -5.70 -17.49 6.84
C PHE A 190 -4.47 -17.88 7.65
N SER A 191 -4.60 -17.86 8.95
CA SER A 191 -3.57 -18.24 9.91
C SER A 191 -3.95 -19.57 10.56
N TYR A 192 -2.98 -20.44 10.77
CA TYR A 192 -3.21 -21.73 11.42
C TYR A 192 -2.00 -22.14 12.26
N ARG A 193 -2.24 -22.98 13.26
CA ARG A 193 -1.24 -23.67 14.08
C ARG A 193 -1.58 -25.14 14.14
N ILE A 194 -0.57 -25.97 14.02
CA ILE A 194 -0.65 -27.42 14.18
C ILE A 194 0.18 -27.77 15.39
N SER A 195 -0.44 -28.36 16.39
CA SER A 195 0.22 -28.87 17.58
C SER A 195 -0.15 -30.33 17.79
N GLU A 196 0.81 -31.14 18.25
CA GLU A 196 0.68 -32.57 18.41
C GLU A 196 0.46 -33.38 17.10
N GLY A 197 0.62 -34.68 17.15
CA GLY A 197 0.26 -35.61 16.08
C GLY A 197 1.26 -35.75 14.94
N ALA A 198 2.53 -35.30 15.12
CA ALA A 198 3.61 -35.42 14.14
C ALA A 198 3.15 -35.23 12.68
N PRO A 199 2.71 -34.03 12.31
CA PRO A 199 2.15 -33.75 11.00
C PRO A 199 3.18 -34.05 9.90
N GLN A 200 2.77 -34.74 8.82
CA GLN A 200 3.62 -35.09 7.68
C GLN A 200 3.29 -34.29 6.42
N LYS A 201 2.04 -33.91 6.25
CA LYS A 201 1.56 -33.17 5.08
C LYS A 201 0.49 -32.16 5.47
N VAL A 202 0.66 -30.95 5.00
CA VAL A 202 -0.31 -29.86 5.15
C VAL A 202 -0.85 -29.45 3.79
N THR A 203 -2.15 -29.29 3.70
CA THR A 203 -2.83 -28.73 2.53
C THR A 203 -3.83 -27.68 3.01
N VAL A 204 -3.73 -26.49 2.47
CA VAL A 204 -4.71 -25.41 2.66
C VAL A 204 -5.44 -25.19 1.34
N GLU A 205 -6.76 -25.24 1.38
CA GLU A 205 -7.63 -25.00 0.23
C GLU A 205 -8.51 -23.79 0.49
N LEU A 206 -8.72 -22.98 -0.53
CA LEU A 206 -9.76 -21.96 -0.56
C LEU A 206 -10.93 -22.49 -1.39
N LEU A 207 -12.09 -22.52 -0.79
CA LEU A 207 -13.32 -23.06 -1.37
C LEU A 207 -14.31 -21.93 -1.66
N SER A 208 -15.02 -22.03 -2.77
CA SER A 208 -16.18 -21.21 -3.08
C SER A 208 -17.44 -21.86 -2.44
N ALA A 209 -18.15 -21.11 -1.60
CA ALA A 209 -19.40 -21.62 -1.00
C ALA A 209 -20.53 -21.77 -2.01
N ARG A 210 -20.41 -21.16 -3.19
CA ARG A 210 -21.42 -21.21 -4.25
C ARG A 210 -21.59 -22.62 -4.83
N ASP A 211 -20.49 -23.32 -5.01
CA ASP A 211 -20.44 -24.60 -5.73
C ASP A 211 -19.50 -25.62 -5.09
N GLY A 212 -18.84 -25.27 -3.97
CA GLY A 212 -17.87 -26.11 -3.30
C GLY A 212 -16.56 -26.27 -4.04
N ALA A 213 -16.36 -25.55 -5.14
CA ALA A 213 -15.16 -25.66 -5.96
C ALA A 213 -13.91 -25.16 -5.22
N VAL A 214 -12.79 -25.85 -5.41
CA VAL A 214 -11.49 -25.41 -4.95
C VAL A 214 -10.99 -24.29 -5.85
N VAL A 215 -10.88 -23.10 -5.31
CA VAL A 215 -10.40 -21.88 -6.01
C VAL A 215 -8.89 -21.81 -6.04
N ARG A 216 -8.26 -22.27 -4.93
CA ARG A 216 -6.82 -22.28 -4.78
C ARG A 216 -6.37 -23.31 -3.76
N THR A 217 -5.19 -23.89 -3.98
CA THR A 217 -4.54 -24.81 -3.05
C THR A 217 -3.13 -24.29 -2.72
N TRP A 218 -2.72 -24.48 -1.48
CA TRP A 218 -1.35 -24.30 -0.99
C TRP A 218 -0.90 -25.58 -0.33
N SER A 219 0.37 -25.93 -0.48
CA SER A 219 1.03 -27.05 0.21
C SER A 219 2.26 -26.49 0.93
N PRO A 220 2.08 -25.78 2.04
CA PRO A 220 3.17 -25.21 2.80
C PRO A 220 4.01 -26.30 3.48
N GLU A 221 5.25 -25.94 3.86
CA GLU A 221 6.06 -26.79 4.70
C GLU A 221 5.39 -27.03 6.04
N VAL A 222 5.65 -28.20 6.63
CA VAL A 222 5.11 -28.56 7.93
C VAL A 222 6.02 -28.00 9.01
N VAL A 223 5.50 -27.11 9.85
CA VAL A 223 6.19 -26.57 11.02
C VAL A 223 5.27 -26.67 12.22
N GLU A 224 5.55 -27.64 13.11
CA GLU A 224 4.76 -27.89 14.31
C GLU A 224 4.90 -26.76 15.34
N GLY A 225 3.83 -26.44 16.05
CA GLY A 225 3.80 -25.48 17.16
C GLY A 225 3.87 -24.01 16.76
N THR A 226 4.19 -23.68 15.51
CA THR A 226 4.27 -22.29 15.04
C THR A 226 3.02 -21.86 14.30
N VAL A 227 2.71 -20.56 14.33
CA VAL A 227 1.65 -19.99 13.49
C VAL A 227 2.17 -19.82 12.08
N GLN A 228 1.45 -20.40 11.14
CA GLN A 228 1.72 -20.29 9.71
C GLN A 228 0.56 -19.56 9.01
N GLU A 229 0.82 -18.96 7.87
CA GLU A 229 -0.15 -18.14 7.17
C GLU A 229 -0.11 -18.38 5.66
N VAL A 230 -1.29 -18.34 5.04
CA VAL A 230 -1.45 -18.21 3.59
C VAL A 230 -2.30 -17.01 3.26
N GLY A 231 -1.98 -16.33 2.16
CA GLY A 231 -2.69 -15.13 1.74
C GLY A 231 -3.37 -15.28 0.38
N TRP A 232 -4.55 -14.66 0.23
CA TRP A 232 -5.27 -14.63 -1.03
C TRP A 232 -5.67 -13.19 -1.41
N ASN A 233 -5.42 -12.83 -2.66
CA ASN A 233 -5.61 -11.48 -3.19
C ASN A 233 -6.90 -11.30 -4.01
N GLY A 234 -7.84 -12.22 -3.92
CA GLY A 234 -9.11 -12.17 -4.65
C GLY A 234 -9.05 -12.62 -6.12
N LYS A 235 -7.97 -13.30 -6.55
CA LYS A 235 -7.85 -13.81 -7.91
C LYS A 235 -8.00 -15.32 -7.98
N ALA A 236 -8.79 -15.77 -8.97
CA ALA A 236 -8.89 -17.16 -9.40
C ALA A 236 -8.35 -17.24 -10.84
N ALA A 237 -7.39 -18.13 -11.11
CA ALA A 237 -6.75 -18.28 -12.43
C ALA A 237 -6.30 -16.95 -13.07
N GLY A 238 -5.74 -16.05 -12.26
CA GLY A 238 -5.24 -14.74 -12.72
C GLY A 238 -6.31 -13.64 -12.92
N ARG A 239 -7.59 -13.99 -12.90
CA ARG A 239 -8.74 -13.07 -13.05
C ARG A 239 -9.36 -12.74 -11.70
N PRO A 240 -10.15 -11.65 -11.59
CA PRO A 240 -10.97 -11.40 -10.41
C PRO A 240 -11.86 -12.61 -10.12
N ALA A 241 -11.84 -13.08 -8.86
CA ALA A 241 -12.79 -14.10 -8.44
C ALA A 241 -14.19 -13.47 -8.30
N PRO A 242 -15.27 -14.21 -8.55
CA PRO A 242 -16.62 -13.72 -8.35
C PRO A 242 -16.87 -13.24 -6.92
N SER A 243 -17.74 -12.24 -6.75
CA SER A 243 -18.24 -11.86 -5.43
C SER A 243 -19.00 -13.03 -4.82
N GLY A 244 -18.84 -13.24 -3.52
CA GLY A 244 -19.50 -14.32 -2.80
C GLY A 244 -18.75 -14.77 -1.55
N ARG A 245 -19.28 -15.78 -0.90
CA ARG A 245 -18.72 -16.38 0.30
C ARG A 245 -17.65 -17.40 -0.08
N TYR A 246 -16.53 -17.33 0.62
CA TYR A 246 -15.38 -18.24 0.53
C TYR A 246 -15.00 -18.73 1.90
N SER A 247 -14.41 -19.91 2.01
CA SER A 247 -13.83 -20.39 3.26
C SER A 247 -12.50 -21.10 3.03
N PHE A 248 -11.64 -21.05 4.03
CA PHE A 248 -10.42 -21.84 4.03
C PHE A 248 -10.66 -23.20 4.69
N ARG A 249 -10.04 -24.23 4.13
CA ARG A 249 -10.00 -25.57 4.69
C ARG A 249 -8.56 -26.02 4.86
N LEU A 250 -8.20 -26.40 6.07
CA LEU A 250 -6.91 -26.96 6.40
C LEU A 250 -7.04 -28.48 6.53
N THR A 251 -6.25 -29.22 5.80
CA THR A 251 -6.10 -30.67 5.89
C THR A 251 -4.70 -31.00 6.36
N VAL A 252 -4.58 -31.78 7.42
CA VAL A 252 -3.31 -32.20 7.98
C VAL A 252 -3.28 -33.72 8.10
N ALA A 253 -2.36 -34.36 7.39
CA ALA A 253 -2.07 -35.78 7.55
C ALA A 253 -0.99 -35.97 8.61
N GLY A 254 -1.31 -36.70 9.66
CA GLY A 254 -0.37 -37.09 10.70
C GLY A 254 0.30 -38.43 10.42
N SER A 255 1.26 -38.83 11.30
CA SER A 255 1.88 -40.15 11.30
C SER A 255 0.81 -41.22 11.60
N GLY A 256 0.82 -42.32 10.86
CA GLY A 256 -0.15 -43.40 11.05
C GLY A 256 -1.47 -43.26 10.27
N GLY A 257 -1.55 -42.30 9.33
CA GLY A 257 -2.70 -42.15 8.43
C GLY A 257 -3.89 -41.40 9.01
N VAL A 258 -3.79 -40.88 10.23
CA VAL A 258 -4.84 -40.04 10.83
C VAL A 258 -4.82 -38.67 10.18
N THR A 259 -5.98 -38.22 9.68
CA THR A 259 -6.13 -36.91 9.04
C THR A 259 -7.03 -36.01 9.87
N ALA A 260 -6.56 -34.79 10.16
CA ALA A 260 -7.38 -33.74 10.77
C ALA A 260 -7.79 -32.70 9.73
N LEU A 261 -9.04 -32.26 9.83
CA LEU A 261 -9.63 -31.24 8.94
C LEU A 261 -10.13 -30.05 9.77
N SER A 262 -9.89 -28.84 9.33
CA SER A 262 -10.43 -27.64 10.00
C SER A 262 -11.94 -27.46 9.77
N ALA A 263 -12.45 -27.95 8.65
CA ALA A 263 -13.86 -27.89 8.29
C ALA A 263 -14.25 -29.09 7.41
N SER A 264 -15.49 -29.52 7.48
CA SER A 264 -16.04 -30.51 6.57
C SER A 264 -16.16 -29.92 5.15
N ALA A 265 -16.35 -30.77 4.14
CA ALA A 265 -16.54 -30.34 2.76
C ALA A 265 -17.79 -29.45 2.53
N ARG A 266 -18.70 -29.41 3.50
CA ARG A 266 -19.97 -28.64 3.45
C ARG A 266 -20.04 -27.54 4.50
N ASP A 267 -19.03 -27.37 5.34
CA ASP A 267 -18.95 -26.32 6.35
C ASP A 267 -18.20 -25.13 5.76
N PHE A 268 -18.96 -24.10 5.38
CA PHE A 268 -18.44 -22.84 4.86
C PHE A 268 -18.54 -21.70 5.88
N ASP A 269 -18.80 -21.98 7.15
CA ASP A 269 -18.94 -20.96 8.18
C ASP A 269 -17.64 -20.72 8.93
N ARG A 270 -16.88 -21.79 9.14
CA ARG A 270 -15.56 -21.67 9.75
C ARG A 270 -14.55 -21.11 8.76
N ASP A 271 -13.73 -20.19 9.24
CA ASP A 271 -12.66 -19.56 8.47
C ASP A 271 -13.15 -18.93 7.15
N ALA A 272 -14.39 -18.43 7.20
CA ALA A 272 -15.09 -17.87 6.06
C ALA A 272 -14.97 -16.34 6.00
N PHE A 273 -15.14 -15.84 4.79
CA PHE A 273 -15.26 -14.41 4.51
C PHE A 273 -16.10 -14.18 3.25
N ASP A 274 -16.68 -12.99 3.15
CA ASP A 274 -17.38 -12.55 1.95
C ASP A 274 -16.46 -11.68 1.11
N LEU A 275 -16.26 -12.04 -0.17
CA LEU A 275 -15.53 -11.23 -1.15
C LEU A 275 -16.54 -10.38 -1.92
N TYR A 276 -16.27 -9.10 -2.02
CA TYR A 276 -17.00 -8.15 -2.85
C TYR A 276 -16.05 -7.56 -3.90
N ASP A 277 -16.58 -7.32 -5.08
CA ASP A 277 -15.82 -6.75 -6.19
C ASP A 277 -15.68 -5.23 -6.09
N HIS A 278 -16.60 -4.56 -5.38
CA HIS A 278 -16.61 -3.11 -5.16
C HIS A 278 -16.96 -2.75 -3.71
N VAL A 279 -16.67 -1.50 -3.37
CA VAL A 279 -17.06 -0.86 -2.11
C VAL A 279 -17.81 0.44 -2.42
N PHE A 280 -18.80 0.79 -1.59
CA PHE A 280 -19.49 2.07 -1.75
C PHE A 280 -18.53 3.25 -1.56
N PRO A 281 -18.52 4.25 -2.46
CA PRO A 281 -17.45 5.27 -2.48
C PRO A 281 -17.54 6.30 -1.37
N VAL A 282 -18.72 6.59 -0.79
CA VAL A 282 -18.91 7.59 0.26
C VAL A 282 -18.88 6.93 1.64
N ARG A 283 -17.97 7.34 2.51
CA ARG A 283 -17.75 6.67 3.81
C ARG A 283 -18.35 7.45 4.98
N GLY A 284 -19.65 7.67 4.93
CA GLY A 284 -20.38 8.39 5.97
C GLY A 284 -21.88 8.48 5.66
N PRO A 285 -22.65 9.18 6.50
CA PRO A 285 -24.06 9.44 6.22
C PRO A 285 -24.23 10.11 4.86
N HIS A 286 -25.16 9.60 4.07
CA HIS A 286 -25.38 10.04 2.70
C HIS A 286 -26.86 9.83 2.29
N ASP A 287 -27.22 10.45 1.15
CA ASP A 287 -28.52 10.32 0.53
C ASP A 287 -28.38 10.20 -0.99
N PHE A 288 -29.22 9.40 -1.63
CA PHE A 288 -29.17 9.17 -3.08
C PHE A 288 -29.97 10.22 -3.88
N GLY A 289 -30.52 11.22 -3.21
CA GLY A 289 -31.26 12.30 -3.82
C GLY A 289 -32.61 11.90 -4.46
N GLY A 290 -33.29 12.91 -4.99
CA GLY A 290 -34.53 12.72 -5.75
C GLY A 290 -34.26 12.50 -7.24
N ALA A 291 -35.32 12.57 -8.07
CA ALA A 291 -35.27 12.32 -9.51
C ALA A 291 -34.20 13.11 -10.26
N GLY A 292 -33.89 14.32 -9.83
CA GLY A 292 -32.84 15.15 -10.44
C GLY A 292 -31.43 14.60 -10.24
N ALA A 293 -31.18 13.76 -9.24
CA ALA A 293 -29.88 13.16 -8.97
C ALA A 293 -29.56 11.94 -9.85
N HIS A 294 -30.56 11.41 -10.53
CA HIS A 294 -30.44 10.17 -11.29
C HIS A 294 -29.78 10.38 -12.66
N PHE A 295 -29.15 9.31 -13.13
CA PHE A 295 -28.66 9.19 -14.50
C PHE A 295 -29.77 9.50 -15.52
N GLY A 296 -29.44 10.25 -16.56
CA GLY A 296 -30.38 10.63 -17.61
C GLY A 296 -31.29 11.82 -17.29
N SER A 297 -31.28 12.35 -16.06
CA SER A 297 -32.04 13.55 -15.69
C SER A 297 -31.62 14.75 -16.55
N GLY A 298 -32.58 15.59 -16.91
CA GLY A 298 -32.30 16.76 -17.73
C GLY A 298 -31.38 17.77 -17.05
N ARG A 299 -30.42 18.28 -17.79
CA ARG A 299 -29.54 19.40 -17.44
C ARG A 299 -29.58 20.44 -18.53
N ALA A 300 -29.08 21.65 -18.28
CA ALA A 300 -29.00 22.70 -19.31
C ALA A 300 -28.11 22.21 -20.48
N GLY A 301 -28.73 21.84 -21.61
CA GLY A 301 -28.07 21.43 -22.84
C GLY A 301 -27.54 19.99 -22.90
N HIS A 302 -27.72 19.16 -21.86
CA HIS A 302 -27.29 17.73 -21.84
C HIS A 302 -28.13 16.92 -20.85
N SER A 303 -27.96 15.62 -20.83
CA SER A 303 -28.47 14.73 -19.78
C SER A 303 -27.42 14.44 -18.74
N HIS A 304 -27.84 14.14 -17.52
CA HIS A 304 -26.98 13.76 -16.40
C HIS A 304 -26.28 12.44 -16.67
N GLN A 305 -24.94 12.43 -16.70
CA GLN A 305 -24.14 11.27 -17.11
C GLN A 305 -23.75 10.35 -15.96
N GLY A 306 -24.19 10.65 -14.74
CA GLY A 306 -23.87 9.91 -13.53
C GLY A 306 -25.02 9.86 -12.54
N HIS A 307 -24.69 9.63 -11.30
CA HIS A 307 -25.61 9.72 -10.17
C HIS A 307 -24.98 10.58 -9.07
N ASP A 308 -25.80 11.49 -8.50
CA ASP A 308 -25.36 12.35 -7.42
C ASP A 308 -25.67 11.69 -6.06
N VAL A 309 -24.62 11.47 -5.26
CA VAL A 309 -24.71 10.99 -3.89
C VAL A 309 -24.42 12.14 -2.94
N PHE A 310 -25.44 12.60 -2.22
CA PHE A 310 -25.34 13.73 -1.31
C PHE A 310 -24.73 13.30 0.03
N ALA A 311 -23.78 14.07 0.51
CA ALA A 311 -23.19 13.91 1.83
C ALA A 311 -22.59 15.24 2.28
N ARG A 312 -22.33 15.41 3.57
CA ARG A 312 -21.68 16.63 4.04
C ARG A 312 -20.30 16.79 3.39
N CYS A 313 -19.92 18.04 3.10
CA CYS A 313 -18.55 18.35 2.69
C CYS A 313 -17.55 17.78 3.70
N GLY A 314 -16.44 17.27 3.21
CA GLY A 314 -15.40 16.64 4.04
C GLY A 314 -15.63 15.17 4.33
N VAL A 315 -16.80 14.59 4.00
CA VAL A 315 -17.00 13.14 4.13
C VAL A 315 -16.02 12.41 3.22
N ARG A 316 -15.31 11.46 3.80
CA ARG A 316 -14.26 10.70 3.11
C ARG A 316 -14.79 9.92 1.92
N MET A 317 -14.11 10.05 0.77
CA MET A 317 -14.36 9.25 -0.42
C MET A 317 -13.25 8.22 -0.64
N VAL A 318 -13.65 7.05 -1.14
CA VAL A 318 -12.75 5.94 -1.46
C VAL A 318 -12.97 5.45 -2.88
N ALA A 319 -11.95 4.84 -3.47
CA ALA A 319 -12.10 4.17 -4.76
C ALA A 319 -13.06 2.99 -4.65
N ALA A 320 -14.17 3.04 -5.37
CA ALA A 320 -15.15 1.95 -5.39
C ALA A 320 -14.55 0.66 -5.96
N ARG A 321 -13.69 0.80 -6.96
CA ARG A 321 -12.87 -0.26 -7.53
C ARG A 321 -11.43 0.23 -7.64
N GLY A 322 -10.48 -0.57 -7.22
CA GLY A 322 -9.06 -0.30 -7.43
C GLY A 322 -8.67 -0.50 -8.89
N GLY A 323 -7.60 0.18 -9.29
CA GLY A 323 -7.14 0.15 -10.66
C GLY A 323 -5.97 1.09 -10.91
N ARG A 324 -5.93 1.70 -12.09
CA ARG A 324 -5.00 2.79 -12.42
C ARG A 324 -5.75 4.08 -12.58
N VAL A 325 -5.19 5.14 -12.04
CA VAL A 325 -5.68 6.50 -12.28
C VAL A 325 -5.49 6.83 -13.75
N LYS A 326 -6.59 7.11 -14.44
CA LYS A 326 -6.58 7.47 -15.87
C LYS A 326 -6.46 8.98 -16.03
N PHE A 327 -7.27 9.74 -15.29
CA PHE A 327 -7.26 11.21 -15.31
C PHE A 327 -7.39 11.77 -13.90
N VAL A 328 -6.80 12.93 -13.69
CA VAL A 328 -7.01 13.82 -12.55
C VAL A 328 -6.93 15.25 -13.02
N GLY A 329 -7.69 16.14 -12.43
CA GLY A 329 -7.63 17.54 -12.79
C GLY A 329 -8.75 18.38 -12.15
N TYR A 330 -8.89 19.59 -12.68
CA TYR A 330 -9.99 20.50 -12.40
C TYR A 330 -10.67 20.89 -13.69
N HIS A 331 -11.99 20.90 -13.67
CA HIS A 331 -12.80 21.43 -14.76
C HIS A 331 -13.94 22.27 -14.20
N ALA A 332 -14.33 23.35 -14.89
CA ALA A 332 -15.34 24.29 -14.41
C ALA A 332 -16.69 23.61 -14.06
N ALA A 333 -17.09 22.57 -14.80
CA ALA A 333 -18.29 21.80 -14.49
C ALA A 333 -18.05 20.71 -13.43
N ALA A 334 -17.01 19.89 -13.57
CA ALA A 334 -16.75 18.73 -12.71
C ALA A 334 -16.04 19.08 -11.38
N GLY A 335 -15.50 20.28 -11.25
CA GLY A 335 -14.64 20.66 -10.14
C GLY A 335 -13.35 19.86 -10.13
N ASN A 336 -12.83 19.57 -8.96
CA ASN A 336 -11.75 18.62 -8.78
C ASN A 336 -12.28 17.21 -9.09
N TYR A 337 -11.62 16.47 -9.97
CA TYR A 337 -12.07 15.15 -10.38
C TYR A 337 -10.94 14.14 -10.50
N MET A 338 -11.33 12.88 -10.45
CA MET A 338 -10.46 11.72 -10.64
C MET A 338 -11.20 10.63 -11.42
N VAL A 339 -10.51 10.00 -12.38
CA VAL A 339 -11.03 8.85 -13.13
C VAL A 339 -10.10 7.66 -12.93
N ILE A 340 -10.66 6.51 -12.60
CA ILE A 340 -9.94 5.26 -12.38
C ILE A 340 -10.37 4.24 -13.43
N ASP A 341 -9.43 3.73 -14.22
CA ASP A 341 -9.61 2.50 -14.99
C ASP A 341 -9.65 1.31 -14.02
N GLY A 342 -10.83 0.74 -13.84
CA GLY A 342 -11.09 -0.29 -12.84
C GLY A 342 -10.50 -1.64 -13.21
N ALA A 343 -9.62 -2.15 -12.35
CA ALA A 343 -8.89 -3.39 -12.60
C ALA A 343 -9.83 -4.57 -12.89
N GLY A 344 -9.74 -5.09 -14.14
CA GLY A 344 -10.46 -6.28 -14.60
C GLY A 344 -11.96 -6.10 -14.80
N THR A 345 -12.45 -4.86 -14.96
CA THR A 345 -13.87 -4.57 -15.19
C THR A 345 -14.17 -4.11 -16.61
N GLY A 346 -13.21 -3.46 -17.29
CA GLY A 346 -13.45 -2.73 -18.53
C GLY A 346 -14.31 -1.48 -18.33
N VAL A 347 -14.35 -0.95 -17.11
CA VAL A 347 -15.15 0.22 -16.72
C VAL A 347 -14.24 1.27 -16.13
N ASP A 348 -14.42 2.51 -16.58
CA ASP A 348 -13.86 3.69 -15.93
C ASP A 348 -14.84 4.24 -14.90
N TYR A 349 -14.32 4.60 -13.75
CA TYR A 349 -15.06 5.16 -12.62
C TYR A 349 -14.62 6.60 -12.40
N ALA A 350 -15.53 7.55 -12.63
CA ALA A 350 -15.26 8.98 -12.44
C ALA A 350 -15.87 9.49 -11.12
N TYR A 351 -15.07 10.26 -10.40
CA TYR A 351 -15.42 10.91 -9.12
C TYR A 351 -15.23 12.41 -9.30
N MET A 352 -16.28 13.20 -9.11
CA MET A 352 -16.27 14.63 -9.33
C MET A 352 -16.69 15.41 -8.08
N HIS A 353 -16.51 16.72 -8.13
CA HIS A 353 -16.80 17.67 -7.06
C HIS A 353 -16.00 17.41 -5.76
N LEU A 354 -14.78 16.81 -5.88
CA LEU A 354 -13.93 16.62 -4.70
C LEU A 354 -13.65 17.97 -4.04
N GLN A 355 -13.64 17.98 -2.71
CA GLN A 355 -13.37 19.18 -1.92
C GLN A 355 -12.01 19.78 -2.26
N GLU A 356 -10.99 18.94 -2.36
CA GLU A 356 -9.62 19.29 -2.70
C GLU A 356 -9.12 18.41 -3.86
N PRO A 357 -8.09 18.82 -4.58
CA PRO A 357 -7.45 17.95 -5.55
C PRO A 357 -7.04 16.62 -4.92
N THR A 358 -7.28 15.51 -5.62
CA THR A 358 -6.82 14.21 -5.16
C THR A 358 -5.29 14.18 -5.03
N PRO A 359 -4.72 13.45 -4.04
CA PRO A 359 -3.26 13.32 -3.91
C PRO A 359 -2.61 12.42 -4.97
N PHE A 360 -3.42 11.79 -5.83
CA PHE A 360 -2.94 10.87 -6.86
C PHE A 360 -2.62 11.58 -8.17
N ARG A 361 -1.79 10.91 -8.98
CA ARG A 361 -1.44 11.33 -10.34
C ARG A 361 -1.89 10.28 -11.35
N ALA A 362 -2.09 10.69 -12.61
CA ALA A 362 -2.35 9.77 -13.71
C ALA A 362 -1.26 8.69 -13.81
N GLY A 363 -1.65 7.45 -14.05
CA GLY A 363 -0.79 6.28 -14.06
C GLY A 363 -0.57 5.60 -12.72
N GLU A 364 -0.85 6.26 -11.60
CA GLU A 364 -0.68 5.65 -10.27
C GLU A 364 -1.71 4.56 -9.99
N ARG A 365 -1.29 3.60 -9.18
CA ARG A 365 -2.17 2.52 -8.72
C ARG A 365 -2.99 2.96 -7.51
N VAL A 366 -4.27 2.66 -7.55
CA VAL A 366 -5.21 2.84 -6.43
C VAL A 366 -5.80 1.49 -6.04
N TYR A 367 -6.01 1.27 -4.75
CA TYR A 367 -6.62 0.05 -4.23
C TYR A 367 -8.11 0.27 -3.94
N THR A 368 -8.93 -0.77 -4.10
CA THR A 368 -10.34 -0.74 -3.67
C THR A 368 -10.43 -0.35 -2.19
N GLY A 369 -11.27 0.63 -1.88
CA GLY A 369 -11.42 1.17 -0.53
C GLY A 369 -10.31 2.14 -0.10
N GLN A 370 -9.34 2.45 -0.96
CA GLN A 370 -8.33 3.47 -0.65
C GLN A 370 -8.94 4.87 -0.73
N THR A 371 -8.65 5.70 0.27
CA THR A 371 -9.09 7.09 0.27
C THR A 371 -8.51 7.83 -0.93
N ILE A 372 -9.38 8.50 -1.69
CA ILE A 372 -9.04 9.27 -2.90
C ILE A 372 -9.30 10.77 -2.74
N GLY A 373 -10.06 11.16 -1.73
CA GLY A 373 -10.43 12.53 -1.44
C GLY A 373 -11.57 12.63 -0.45
N ALA A 374 -12.29 13.73 -0.50
CA ALA A 374 -13.48 13.99 0.30
C ALA A 374 -14.57 14.61 -0.57
N VAL A 375 -15.83 14.39 -0.18
CA VAL A 375 -16.99 15.03 -0.78
C VAL A 375 -16.87 16.53 -0.66
N GLY A 376 -17.10 17.24 -1.74
CA GLY A 376 -17.07 18.69 -1.80
C GLY A 376 -18.17 19.25 -2.68
N GLU A 377 -17.99 20.49 -3.09
CA GLU A 377 -18.88 21.24 -3.97
C GLU A 377 -18.07 22.06 -4.99
N SER A 378 -16.88 21.59 -5.36
CA SER A 378 -16.05 22.26 -6.35
C SER A 378 -16.64 22.19 -7.75
N GLY A 379 -16.37 23.18 -8.60
CA GLY A 379 -16.94 23.28 -9.95
C GLY A 379 -18.38 23.80 -9.94
N ASN A 380 -19.22 23.26 -10.84
CA ASN A 380 -20.64 23.64 -10.95
C ASN A 380 -21.52 22.71 -10.09
N ALA A 381 -21.28 22.68 -8.79
CA ALA A 381 -22.09 21.93 -7.83
C ALA A 381 -23.04 22.87 -7.05
N GLN A 382 -24.24 22.40 -6.76
CA GLN A 382 -25.19 23.08 -5.89
C GLN A 382 -25.30 22.33 -4.56
N GLY A 383 -24.27 22.49 -3.71
CA GLY A 383 -24.13 21.79 -2.45
C GLY A 383 -23.26 20.54 -2.54
N CYS A 384 -22.88 20.03 -1.36
CA CYS A 384 -21.91 18.96 -1.23
C CYS A 384 -22.45 17.61 -1.70
N HIS A 385 -21.85 17.03 -2.71
CA HIS A 385 -22.18 15.70 -3.21
C HIS A 385 -21.00 15.06 -3.96
N LEU A 386 -21.05 13.76 -4.14
CA LEU A 386 -20.26 13.03 -5.12
C LEU A 386 -21.10 12.88 -6.38
N HIS A 387 -20.71 13.49 -7.49
CA HIS A 387 -21.19 13.08 -8.81
C HIS A 387 -20.33 11.88 -9.27
N TYR A 388 -20.99 10.75 -9.50
CA TYR A 388 -20.32 9.48 -9.80
C TYR A 388 -20.76 8.95 -11.16
N GLU A 389 -19.78 8.64 -12.02
CA GLU A 389 -20.05 8.08 -13.36
C GLU A 389 -19.38 6.72 -13.51
N MET A 390 -20.02 5.85 -14.30
CA MET A 390 -19.47 4.58 -14.78
C MET A 390 -19.52 4.58 -16.30
N TRP A 391 -18.36 4.30 -16.93
CA TRP A 391 -18.22 4.31 -18.37
C TRP A 391 -17.71 2.97 -18.88
N GLY A 392 -18.44 2.38 -19.85
CA GLY A 392 -18.01 1.18 -20.56
C GLY A 392 -16.80 1.45 -21.47
N ALA A 393 -16.11 0.36 -21.86
CA ALA A 393 -14.98 0.44 -22.76
C ALA A 393 -15.32 1.12 -24.09
N PRO A 394 -14.36 1.83 -24.71
CA PRO A 394 -12.98 2.05 -24.33
C PRO A 394 -12.73 3.03 -23.19
N GLY A 395 -13.78 3.65 -22.61
CA GLY A 395 -13.71 4.38 -21.36
C GLY A 395 -14.13 5.84 -21.43
N TRP A 396 -13.87 6.56 -20.34
CA TRP A 396 -14.32 7.91 -20.07
C TRP A 396 -13.80 8.90 -21.11
N TYR A 397 -14.73 9.51 -21.88
CA TYR A 397 -14.46 10.39 -23.03
C TYR A 397 -13.39 9.89 -24.02
N ASP A 398 -13.16 8.59 -24.07
CA ASP A 398 -12.21 7.94 -24.98
C ASP A 398 -12.94 6.99 -25.97
N GLY A 399 -14.20 7.35 -26.28
CA GLY A 399 -15.09 6.59 -27.14
C GLY A 399 -16.05 5.65 -26.41
N GLY A 400 -15.96 5.54 -25.08
CA GLY A 400 -16.93 4.82 -24.24
C GLY A 400 -18.24 5.60 -24.07
N SER A 401 -19.19 4.95 -23.41
CA SER A 401 -20.49 5.57 -23.07
C SER A 401 -20.77 5.41 -21.57
N PRO A 402 -21.35 6.46 -20.93
CA PRO A 402 -21.78 6.37 -19.55
C PRO A 402 -23.03 5.49 -19.45
N PHE A 403 -23.18 4.81 -18.32
CA PHE A 403 -24.37 4.05 -17.98
C PHE A 403 -24.76 4.26 -16.53
N ASP A 404 -26.03 3.98 -16.21
CA ASP A 404 -26.62 4.24 -14.89
C ASP A 404 -25.88 3.52 -13.77
N PRO A 405 -25.22 4.25 -12.82
CA PRO A 405 -24.53 3.66 -11.70
C PRO A 405 -25.43 3.35 -10.49
N TYR A 406 -26.68 3.80 -10.48
CA TYR A 406 -27.55 3.82 -9.30
C TYR A 406 -27.72 2.43 -8.65
N ARG A 407 -28.05 1.42 -9.46
CA ARG A 407 -28.22 0.05 -8.94
C ARG A 407 -26.93 -0.51 -8.33
N SER A 408 -25.80 -0.21 -8.96
CA SER A 408 -24.48 -0.61 -8.47
C SER A 408 -24.16 0.07 -7.14
N LEU A 409 -24.36 1.39 -7.07
CA LEU A 409 -24.14 2.17 -5.84
C LEU A 409 -25.01 1.65 -4.68
N ARG A 410 -26.30 1.40 -4.92
CA ARG A 410 -27.23 0.85 -3.91
C ARG A 410 -26.79 -0.53 -3.44
N ALA A 411 -26.36 -1.39 -4.35
CA ALA A 411 -25.85 -2.70 -4.00
C ALA A 411 -24.59 -2.59 -3.13
N TRP A 412 -23.62 -1.77 -3.56
CA TRP A 412 -22.36 -1.59 -2.80
C TRP A 412 -22.57 -0.99 -1.42
N ASP A 413 -23.51 -0.07 -1.27
CA ASP A 413 -23.89 0.50 0.00
C ASP A 413 -24.42 -0.55 0.99
N SER A 414 -25.20 -1.52 0.50
CA SER A 414 -25.81 -2.54 1.35
C SER A 414 -24.80 -3.47 2.06
N TRP A 415 -23.58 -3.59 1.55
CA TRP A 415 -22.54 -4.44 2.15
C TRP A 415 -21.29 -3.70 2.62
N SER A 416 -21.18 -2.37 2.41
CA SER A 416 -20.01 -1.54 2.77
C SER A 416 -20.13 -0.88 4.15
#